data_0ca60e52c12b91f88761a01623e40b61
#
_entry.id   0ca60e52c12b91f88761a01623e40b61
#
_cell.length_a   1.000
_cell.length_b   1.000
_cell.length_c   1.000
_cell.angle_alpha   90.00
_cell.angle_beta   90.00
_cell.angle_gamma   90.00
#
_symmetry.space_group_name_H-M   'P 1'
#
loop_
_entity.id
_entity.type
_entity.pdbx_description
1 polymer ?
#
loop_
_entity_poly.entity_id
_entity_poly.type
_entity_poly.pdbx_seq_one_letter_code
_entity_poly.pdbx_strand_id
1 'polypeptide(L)'
;MNMQMLVRVHILKHKENIMDIKWHSSDETHMQVREKNGVTFLTYPAFENLPEIIHCFSTRLGGVSEGIFSSMNLSFTRGDNENAVKENYRRLGAAVGFAPEDVVSSDQTHTTNVRLVGAEDRGNGITRPRTFHDTDGMITNVPGVVLATYYADCVPLYFVDPVHHAIGLSHSGWRGTVGKIGKVTIEKMHQEFGSDPAELLTAIGPSICQDCYEVSEDVILEFQNAFNEKYWNRLFYKKDNGKYQLNLWEANRIIF
;
A
#
# COMPACT_ATOMS: atom_id res chain seq x y z
N MET A 1 -8.72 -16.69 -0.17
CA MET A 1 -8.09 -15.84 0.87
C MET A 1 -8.28 -14.40 0.42
N ASN A 2 -9.11 -13.63 1.11
CA ASN A 2 -9.48 -12.27 0.68
C ASN A 2 -8.27 -11.35 0.78
N MET A 3 -7.87 -10.75 -0.33
CA MET A 3 -6.87 -9.67 -0.38
C MET A 3 -7.50 -8.36 0.13
N GLN A 4 -7.79 -8.34 1.41
CA GLN A 4 -8.05 -7.12 2.15
C GLN A 4 -7.22 -7.23 3.40
N MET A 5 -6.36 -6.26 3.61
CA MET A 5 -5.51 -6.24 4.78
C MET A 5 -6.37 -6.20 6.03
N LEU A 6 -6.32 -7.28 6.79
CA LEU A 6 -6.71 -7.30 8.19
C LEU A 6 -5.58 -6.65 9.00
N VAL A 7 -5.66 -5.35 9.21
CA VAL A 7 -5.25 -4.87 10.52
C VAL A 7 -6.13 -5.64 11.50
N ARG A 8 -5.58 -6.35 12.47
CA ARG A 8 -6.36 -7.05 13.49
C ARG A 8 -7.12 -5.99 14.30
N VAL A 9 -8.27 -5.61 13.76
CA VAL A 9 -9.24 -4.78 14.46
C VAL A 9 -10.05 -5.74 15.32
N HIS A 10 -9.85 -5.69 16.64
CA HIS A 10 -10.81 -6.25 17.57
C HIS A 10 -12.05 -5.38 17.47
N ILE A 11 -13.05 -5.84 16.70
CA ILE A 11 -14.36 -5.21 16.65
C ILE A 11 -15.04 -5.51 17.99
N LEU A 12 -14.89 -4.60 18.94
CA LEU A 12 -15.80 -4.53 20.07
C LEU A 12 -17.12 -4.01 19.51
N LYS A 13 -18.17 -4.83 19.60
CA LYS A 13 -19.56 -4.42 19.30
C LYS A 13 -19.99 -3.33 20.29
N HIS A 14 -19.76 -2.07 19.95
CA HIS A 14 -20.40 -0.93 20.59
C HIS A 14 -21.04 0.00 19.56
N LYS A 15 -22.13 0.59 19.96
CA LYS A 15 -23.23 1.27 19.27
C LYS A 15 -22.89 2.47 18.37
N GLU A 16 -21.68 2.60 17.88
CA GLU A 16 -21.31 3.57 16.83
C GLU A 16 -20.28 2.89 15.93
N ASN A 17 -20.46 2.97 14.61
CA ASN A 17 -19.64 2.31 13.57
C ASN A 17 -18.21 2.91 13.45
N ILE A 18 -17.56 3.21 14.56
CA ILE A 18 -16.20 3.71 14.57
C ILE A 18 -15.26 2.51 14.71
N MET A 19 -14.35 2.36 13.75
CA MET A 19 -13.28 1.37 13.81
C MET A 19 -12.32 1.75 14.95
N ASP A 20 -12.28 0.97 16.02
CA ASP A 20 -11.33 1.15 17.12
C ASP A 20 -10.01 0.44 16.75
N ILE A 21 -9.02 1.20 16.31
CA ILE A 21 -7.69 0.72 15.96
C ILE A 21 -6.77 0.91 17.16
N LYS A 22 -6.20 -0.19 17.67
CA LYS A 22 -5.13 -0.11 18.66
C LYS A 22 -3.80 0.10 17.96
N TRP A 23 -3.27 1.29 18.09
CA TRP A 23 -1.95 1.63 17.58
C TRP A 23 -0.85 1.08 18.50
N HIS A 24 0.24 0.54 17.94
CA HIS A 24 1.40 0.08 18.70
C HIS A 24 2.32 1.22 19.14
N SER A 25 2.17 2.40 18.53
CA SER A 25 2.93 3.60 18.85
C SER A 25 1.97 4.70 19.33
N SER A 26 2.40 5.48 20.31
CA SER A 26 1.75 6.73 20.72
C SER A 26 2.19 7.94 19.87
N ASP A 27 2.99 7.69 18.86
CA ASP A 27 3.54 8.66 17.93
C ASP A 27 2.41 9.22 17.04
N GLU A 28 2.34 10.52 16.89
CA GLU A 28 1.30 11.20 16.08
C GLU A 28 1.48 11.01 14.56
N THR A 29 2.52 10.28 14.15
CA THR A 29 2.81 10.01 12.73
C THR A 29 2.00 8.85 12.13
N HIS A 30 1.26 8.11 12.95
CA HIS A 30 0.43 7.01 12.48
C HIS A 30 -0.76 7.47 11.63
N MET A 31 -1.26 6.58 10.78
CA MET A 31 -2.46 6.84 9.97
C MET A 31 -3.68 7.15 10.85
N GLN A 32 -4.56 7.98 10.34
CA GLN A 32 -5.82 8.33 10.99
C GLN A 32 -7.00 7.72 10.25
N VAL A 33 -8.03 7.33 11.02
CA VAL A 33 -9.30 6.85 10.47
C VAL A 33 -10.11 8.03 9.97
N ARG A 34 -10.61 7.90 8.75
CA ARG A 34 -11.55 8.84 8.13
C ARG A 34 -12.82 8.10 7.75
N GLU A 35 -13.95 8.77 7.90
CA GLU A 35 -15.23 8.30 7.41
C GLU A 35 -15.90 9.39 6.58
N LYS A 36 -16.31 9.05 5.37
CA LYS A 36 -17.07 9.97 4.50
C LYS A 36 -17.99 9.15 3.59
N ASN A 37 -19.25 9.60 3.47
CA ASN A 37 -20.28 8.93 2.67
C ASN A 37 -20.47 7.43 3.03
N GLY A 38 -20.29 7.07 4.31
CA GLY A 38 -20.40 5.69 4.79
C GLY A 38 -19.23 4.79 4.41
N VAL A 39 -18.14 5.34 3.88
CA VAL A 39 -16.90 4.62 3.56
C VAL A 39 -15.83 4.98 4.58
N THR A 40 -15.22 3.95 5.18
CA THR A 40 -14.11 4.11 6.13
C THR A 40 -12.77 3.85 5.43
N PHE A 41 -11.82 4.76 5.57
CA PHE A 41 -10.47 4.67 5.01
C PHE A 41 -9.44 5.31 5.95
N LEU A 42 -8.16 5.11 5.67
CA LEU A 42 -7.07 5.64 6.48
C LEU A 42 -6.27 6.65 5.66
N THR A 43 -5.74 7.68 6.35
CA THR A 43 -4.90 8.74 5.75
C THR A 43 -3.70 9.03 6.63
N TYR A 44 -2.64 9.61 6.06
CA TYR A 44 -1.48 10.12 6.80
C TYR A 44 -1.61 11.62 7.04
N PRO A 45 -1.51 12.10 8.30
CA PRO A 45 -1.56 13.54 8.60
C PRO A 45 -0.53 14.36 7.82
N ALA A 46 0.68 13.80 7.62
CA ALA A 46 1.72 14.48 6.86
C ALA A 46 1.32 14.79 5.41
N PHE A 47 0.56 13.91 4.76
CA PHE A 47 0.11 14.13 3.38
C PHE A 47 -1.18 14.96 3.31
N GLU A 48 -2.00 14.98 4.36
CA GLU A 48 -3.20 15.84 4.43
C GLU A 48 -2.86 17.33 4.45
N ASN A 49 -1.65 17.69 4.86
CA ASN A 49 -1.17 19.07 4.84
C ASN A 49 -0.75 19.55 3.43
N LEU A 50 -0.79 18.67 2.42
CA LEU A 50 -0.50 18.98 1.03
C LEU A 50 -1.82 19.03 0.24
N PRO A 51 -2.37 20.21 -0.04
CA PRO A 51 -3.73 20.35 -0.60
C PRO A 51 -3.88 19.75 -2.00
N GLU A 52 -2.79 19.57 -2.72
CA GLU A 52 -2.75 18.94 -4.04
C GLU A 52 -2.68 17.41 -4.00
N ILE A 53 -2.44 16.81 -2.84
CA ILE A 53 -2.26 15.37 -2.68
C ILE A 53 -3.52 14.73 -2.10
N ILE A 54 -4.09 13.79 -2.83
CA ILE A 54 -5.15 12.90 -2.35
C ILE A 54 -4.55 11.52 -2.14
N HIS A 55 -4.78 10.95 -0.97
CA HIS A 55 -4.29 9.61 -0.66
C HIS A 55 -5.24 8.88 0.28
N CYS A 56 -5.25 7.58 0.22
CA CYS A 56 -5.94 6.74 1.20
C CYS A 56 -5.35 5.33 1.25
N PHE A 57 -5.64 4.66 2.36
CA PHE A 57 -5.62 3.20 2.44
C PHE A 57 -7.05 2.74 2.71
N SER A 58 -7.66 1.97 1.79
CA SER A 58 -9.04 1.51 1.93
C SER A 58 -9.17 0.49 3.07
N THR A 59 -10.30 0.50 3.75
CA THR A 59 -10.69 -0.58 4.65
C THR A 59 -11.72 -1.48 3.97
N ARG A 60 -12.16 -2.53 4.65
CA ARG A 60 -13.24 -3.38 4.12
C ARG A 60 -14.66 -2.84 4.40
N LEU A 61 -14.81 -1.64 4.96
CA LEU A 61 -16.08 -1.08 5.39
C LEU A 61 -16.64 -0.10 4.34
N GLY A 62 -17.97 -0.12 4.17
CA GLY A 62 -18.70 0.83 3.33
C GLY A 62 -18.92 0.41 1.88
N GLY A 63 -18.54 -0.81 1.51
CA GLY A 63 -18.81 -1.37 0.19
C GLY A 63 -20.16 -2.10 0.08
N VAL A 64 -20.37 -2.76 -1.07
CA VAL A 64 -21.59 -3.51 -1.40
C VAL A 64 -21.35 -4.99 -1.67
N SER A 65 -20.09 -5.45 -1.66
CA SER A 65 -19.79 -6.86 -1.85
C SER A 65 -20.30 -7.69 -0.66
N GLU A 66 -20.69 -8.94 -0.94
CA GLU A 66 -21.31 -9.83 0.03
C GLU A 66 -20.44 -11.05 0.35
N GLY A 67 -20.87 -11.85 1.31
CA GLY A 67 -20.21 -13.09 1.71
C GLY A 67 -18.76 -12.88 2.12
N ILE A 68 -17.85 -13.67 1.55
CA ILE A 68 -16.41 -13.60 1.86
C ILE A 68 -15.76 -12.29 1.38
N PHE A 69 -16.39 -11.55 0.46
CA PHE A 69 -15.92 -10.28 -0.09
C PHE A 69 -16.45 -9.06 0.68
N SER A 70 -17.29 -9.27 1.68
CA SER A 70 -17.95 -8.19 2.43
C SER A 70 -16.94 -7.28 3.13
N SER A 71 -17.04 -5.98 2.82
CA SER A 71 -17.97 -5.31 1.94
C SER A 71 -17.28 -4.50 0.83
N MET A 72 -16.05 -3.98 1.05
CA MET A 72 -15.30 -3.09 0.15
C MET A 72 -14.23 -3.89 -0.62
N ASN A 73 -14.63 -4.91 -1.39
CA ASN A 73 -13.68 -5.59 -2.27
C ASN A 73 -13.41 -4.74 -3.52
N LEU A 74 -12.13 -4.53 -3.82
CA LEU A 74 -11.66 -3.75 -4.97
C LEU A 74 -10.94 -4.61 -6.02
N SER A 75 -11.01 -5.95 -5.89
CA SER A 75 -10.36 -6.87 -6.82
C SER A 75 -11.35 -7.48 -7.82
N PHE A 76 -11.09 -7.29 -9.10
CA PHE A 76 -11.85 -7.92 -10.20
C PHE A 76 -11.49 -9.41 -10.42
N THR A 77 -10.38 -9.90 -9.84
CA THR A 77 -9.81 -11.21 -10.18
C THR A 77 -10.04 -12.27 -9.10
N ARG A 78 -10.82 -11.98 -8.06
CA ARG A 78 -11.02 -12.89 -6.92
C ARG A 78 -12.36 -13.62 -6.94
N GLY A 79 -13.18 -13.43 -7.98
CA GLY A 79 -14.47 -14.13 -8.14
C GLY A 79 -15.66 -13.42 -7.50
N ASP A 80 -15.54 -12.15 -7.14
CA ASP A 80 -16.65 -11.31 -6.73
C ASP A 80 -17.50 -10.86 -7.91
N ASN A 81 -18.69 -10.36 -7.64
CA ASN A 81 -19.54 -9.73 -8.64
C ASN A 81 -18.90 -8.46 -9.18
N GLU A 82 -18.65 -8.40 -10.48
CA GLU A 82 -17.99 -7.28 -11.13
C GLU A 82 -18.70 -5.93 -10.91
N ASN A 83 -20.04 -5.92 -10.89
CA ASN A 83 -20.82 -4.71 -10.63
C ASN A 83 -20.65 -4.24 -9.18
N ALA A 84 -20.53 -5.18 -8.22
CA ALA A 84 -20.25 -4.83 -6.84
C ALA A 84 -18.86 -4.20 -6.70
N VAL A 85 -17.85 -4.75 -7.39
CA VAL A 85 -16.50 -4.17 -7.41
C VAL A 85 -16.51 -2.77 -8.04
N LYS A 86 -17.19 -2.56 -9.16
CA LYS A 86 -17.35 -1.24 -9.79
C LYS A 86 -18.02 -0.23 -8.86
N GLU A 87 -19.08 -0.65 -8.17
CA GLU A 87 -19.77 0.21 -7.19
C GLU A 87 -18.85 0.53 -5.99
N ASN A 88 -18.02 -0.41 -5.53
CA ASN A 88 -17.05 -0.16 -4.49
C ASN A 88 -16.02 0.90 -4.90
N TYR A 89 -15.49 0.85 -6.13
CA TYR A 89 -14.62 1.91 -6.67
C TYR A 89 -15.33 3.26 -6.71
N ARG A 90 -16.58 3.29 -7.17
CA ARG A 90 -17.39 4.51 -7.21
C ARG A 90 -17.59 5.11 -5.81
N ARG A 91 -17.90 4.27 -4.81
CA ARG A 91 -18.08 4.71 -3.42
C ARG A 91 -16.79 5.23 -2.81
N LEU A 92 -15.70 4.49 -2.95
CA LEU A 92 -14.39 4.91 -2.46
C LEU A 92 -13.97 6.22 -3.12
N GLY A 93 -14.11 6.33 -4.45
CA GLY A 93 -13.80 7.55 -5.18
C GLY A 93 -14.62 8.76 -4.73
N ALA A 94 -15.93 8.60 -4.52
CA ALA A 94 -16.80 9.65 -4.00
C ALA A 94 -16.45 10.08 -2.55
N ALA A 95 -15.91 9.17 -1.74
CA ALA A 95 -15.46 9.47 -0.38
C ALA A 95 -14.11 10.19 -0.36
N VAL A 96 -13.16 9.70 -1.15
CA VAL A 96 -11.76 10.19 -1.15
C VAL A 96 -11.57 11.40 -2.07
N GLY A 97 -12.22 11.42 -3.22
CA GLY A 97 -12.17 12.54 -4.17
C GLY A 97 -11.53 12.20 -5.52
N PHE A 98 -11.76 11.00 -6.05
CA PHE A 98 -11.30 10.60 -7.39
C PHE A 98 -12.41 9.90 -8.19
N ALA A 99 -12.25 9.81 -9.51
CA ALA A 99 -13.11 9.02 -10.38
C ALA A 99 -12.46 7.66 -10.70
N PRO A 100 -13.23 6.56 -10.80
CA PRO A 100 -12.69 5.24 -11.18
C PRO A 100 -11.94 5.25 -12.52
N GLU A 101 -12.32 6.13 -13.43
CA GLU A 101 -11.70 6.34 -14.73
C GLU A 101 -10.29 6.92 -14.66
N ASP A 102 -9.92 7.56 -13.56
CA ASP A 102 -8.59 8.14 -13.33
C ASP A 102 -7.60 7.13 -12.74
N VAL A 103 -8.11 5.98 -12.28
CA VAL A 103 -7.29 4.99 -11.56
C VAL A 103 -6.45 4.15 -12.52
N VAL A 104 -5.15 4.05 -12.20
CA VAL A 104 -4.20 3.15 -12.85
C VAL A 104 -3.82 2.04 -11.86
N SER A 105 -4.14 0.81 -12.22
CA SER A 105 -3.91 -0.37 -11.37
C SER A 105 -2.61 -1.07 -11.76
N SER A 106 -1.76 -1.36 -10.78
CA SER A 106 -0.57 -2.19 -10.96
C SER A 106 -0.92 -3.66 -11.21
N ASP A 107 -0.02 -4.39 -11.81
CA ASP A 107 -0.05 -5.86 -11.96
C ASP A 107 1.10 -6.47 -11.15
N GLN A 108 0.87 -6.69 -9.87
CA GLN A 108 1.88 -7.02 -8.87
C GLN A 108 2.30 -8.49 -8.96
N THR A 109 3.57 -8.71 -9.22
CA THR A 109 4.20 -10.03 -9.36
C THR A 109 5.36 -10.24 -8.38
N HIS A 110 5.53 -9.34 -7.42
CA HIS A 110 6.58 -9.33 -6.38
C HIS A 110 7.98 -9.09 -6.94
N THR A 111 8.08 -8.21 -7.94
CA THR A 111 9.35 -7.74 -8.52
C THR A 111 9.75 -6.37 -7.96
N THR A 112 10.71 -5.72 -8.62
CA THR A 112 11.10 -4.33 -8.35
C THR A 112 10.83 -3.42 -9.55
N ASN A 113 9.98 -3.85 -10.47
CA ASN A 113 9.64 -3.06 -11.64
C ASN A 113 8.76 -1.87 -11.26
N VAL A 114 9.25 -0.67 -11.53
CA VAL A 114 8.56 0.61 -11.31
C VAL A 114 8.29 1.27 -12.64
N ARG A 115 7.02 1.59 -12.92
CA ARG A 115 6.56 2.18 -14.17
C ARG A 115 6.24 3.67 -13.99
N LEU A 116 6.69 4.49 -14.94
CA LEU A 116 6.15 5.83 -15.17
C LEU A 116 4.78 5.69 -15.86
N VAL A 117 3.73 6.30 -15.30
CA VAL A 117 2.38 6.29 -15.87
C VAL A 117 1.89 7.71 -16.13
N GLY A 118 1.13 7.88 -17.19
CA GLY A 118 0.62 9.16 -17.68
C GLY A 118 -0.89 9.21 -17.78
N ALA A 119 -1.41 10.27 -18.40
CA ALA A 119 -2.83 10.48 -18.62
C ALA A 119 -3.46 9.37 -19.50
N GLU A 120 -2.70 8.82 -20.42
CA GLU A 120 -3.08 7.72 -21.32
C GLU A 120 -3.29 6.40 -20.58
N ASP A 121 -2.70 6.24 -19.39
CA ASP A 121 -2.85 5.02 -18.58
C ASP A 121 -4.11 5.03 -17.70
N ARG A 122 -4.84 6.14 -17.60
CA ARG A 122 -6.06 6.24 -16.78
C ARG A 122 -7.06 5.13 -17.13
N GLY A 123 -7.71 4.59 -16.11
CA GLY A 123 -8.65 3.49 -16.18
C GLY A 123 -8.03 2.11 -16.37
N ASN A 124 -6.70 2.01 -16.51
CA ASN A 124 -6.00 0.75 -16.77
C ASN A 124 -6.25 -0.29 -15.66
N GLY A 125 -6.84 -1.44 -16.06
CA GLY A 125 -7.17 -2.54 -15.15
C GLY A 125 -8.38 -2.28 -14.24
N ILE A 126 -9.09 -1.14 -14.39
CA ILE A 126 -10.27 -0.75 -13.61
C ILE A 126 -11.49 -0.57 -14.53
N THR A 127 -11.47 0.44 -15.39
CA THR A 127 -12.59 0.73 -16.32
C THR A 127 -12.29 0.29 -17.75
N ARG A 128 -11.05 -0.07 -18.02
CA ARG A 128 -10.61 -0.66 -19.30
C ARG A 128 -9.63 -1.82 -19.05
N PRO A 129 -9.42 -2.69 -20.05
CA PRO A 129 -8.47 -3.78 -19.93
C PRO A 129 -7.06 -3.30 -19.56
N ARG A 130 -6.34 -4.14 -18.82
CA ARG A 130 -4.94 -3.90 -18.46
C ARG A 130 -4.05 -3.95 -19.70
N THR A 131 -3.15 -2.98 -19.83
CA THR A 131 -2.26 -2.83 -20.99
C THR A 131 -0.79 -3.09 -20.66
N PHE A 132 -0.43 -3.21 -19.37
CA PHE A 132 0.91 -3.56 -18.91
C PHE A 132 0.86 -4.56 -17.77
N HIS A 133 1.94 -5.32 -17.61
CA HIS A 133 2.08 -6.40 -16.65
C HIS A 133 3.38 -6.26 -15.86
N ASP A 134 3.57 -7.12 -14.85
CA ASP A 134 4.82 -7.25 -14.10
C ASP A 134 5.29 -5.89 -13.52
N THR A 135 4.39 -5.23 -12.78
CA THR A 135 4.63 -3.88 -12.26
C THR A 135 4.24 -3.84 -10.78
N ASP A 136 5.22 -3.67 -9.92
CA ASP A 136 5.04 -3.60 -8.47
C ASP A 136 5.13 -2.17 -7.93
N GLY A 137 5.54 -1.20 -8.74
CA GLY A 137 5.54 0.21 -8.41
C GLY A 137 5.13 1.08 -9.59
N MET A 138 4.55 2.23 -9.29
CA MET A 138 4.18 3.24 -10.28
C MET A 138 4.54 4.62 -9.75
N ILE A 139 4.95 5.51 -10.66
CA ILE A 139 5.22 6.92 -10.38
C ILE A 139 4.53 7.79 -11.42
N THR A 140 4.15 9.02 -11.04
CA THR A 140 3.57 10.02 -11.95
C THR A 140 3.73 11.43 -11.39
N ASN A 141 3.81 12.42 -12.28
CA ASN A 141 3.63 13.85 -11.97
C ASN A 141 2.46 14.45 -12.75
N VAL A 142 1.60 13.62 -13.33
CA VAL A 142 0.43 14.06 -14.10
C VAL A 142 -0.76 14.26 -13.16
N PRO A 143 -1.29 15.49 -13.03
CA PRO A 143 -2.46 15.75 -12.19
C PRO A 143 -3.68 14.90 -12.63
N GLY A 144 -4.42 14.38 -11.64
CA GLY A 144 -5.61 13.57 -11.86
C GLY A 144 -5.33 12.11 -12.27
N VAL A 145 -4.09 11.65 -12.31
CA VAL A 145 -3.75 10.22 -12.37
C VAL A 145 -3.74 9.66 -10.95
N VAL A 146 -4.50 8.59 -10.73
CA VAL A 146 -4.64 7.93 -9.41
C VAL A 146 -3.94 6.57 -9.43
N LEU A 147 -2.91 6.41 -8.62
CA LEU A 147 -2.16 5.15 -8.52
C LEU A 147 -2.86 4.18 -7.56
N ALA A 148 -3.06 2.92 -7.97
CA ALA A 148 -3.65 1.89 -7.13
C ALA A 148 -2.80 0.62 -7.08
N THR A 149 -2.51 0.16 -5.87
CA THR A 149 -1.85 -1.10 -5.55
C THR A 149 -2.66 -1.87 -4.51
N TYR A 150 -2.48 -3.18 -4.44
CA TYR A 150 -3.32 -4.07 -3.63
C TYR A 150 -2.48 -4.88 -2.66
N TYR A 151 -3.02 -5.13 -1.46
CA TYR A 151 -2.27 -5.76 -0.38
C TYR A 151 -3.13 -6.77 0.37
N ALA A 152 -2.50 -7.88 0.78
CA ALA A 152 -2.99 -8.76 1.82
C ALA A 152 -2.10 -8.61 3.06
N ASP A 153 -0.80 -8.88 2.89
CA ASP A 153 0.19 -8.87 3.96
C ASP A 153 1.40 -7.98 3.62
N CYS A 154 1.67 -7.79 2.32
CA CYS A 154 2.80 -7.01 1.82
C CYS A 154 2.70 -5.52 2.17
N VAL A 155 3.83 -4.83 2.14
CA VAL A 155 3.98 -3.45 2.62
C VAL A 155 3.67 -2.42 1.53
N PRO A 156 2.70 -1.52 1.73
CA PRO A 156 2.50 -0.33 0.91
C PRO A 156 3.61 0.69 1.15
N LEU A 157 4.21 1.20 0.09
CA LEU A 157 5.19 2.28 0.15
C LEU A 157 4.67 3.49 -0.62
N TYR A 158 4.50 4.61 0.08
CA TYR A 158 4.02 5.88 -0.47
C TYR A 158 5.20 6.84 -0.61
N PHE A 159 5.22 7.58 -1.72
CA PHE A 159 6.22 8.60 -2.02
C PHE A 159 5.53 9.86 -2.52
N VAL A 160 5.89 11.01 -1.97
CA VAL A 160 5.38 12.31 -2.38
C VAL A 160 6.56 13.27 -2.54
N ASP A 161 6.66 13.87 -3.70
CA ASP A 161 7.57 14.98 -3.98
C ASP A 161 6.76 16.26 -4.07
N PRO A 162 6.76 17.11 -3.04
CA PRO A 162 6.01 18.35 -3.05
C PRO A 162 6.63 19.42 -3.97
N VAL A 163 7.92 19.29 -4.32
CA VAL A 163 8.64 20.25 -5.15
C VAL A 163 8.31 20.05 -6.64
N HIS A 164 8.31 18.78 -7.09
CA HIS A 164 8.07 18.44 -8.49
C HIS A 164 6.62 17.97 -8.73
N HIS A 165 5.74 18.07 -7.70
CA HIS A 165 4.34 17.63 -7.76
C HIS A 165 4.20 16.19 -8.26
N ALA A 166 5.08 15.30 -7.77
CA ALA A 166 5.13 13.91 -8.20
C ALA A 166 4.77 12.96 -7.05
N ILE A 167 4.17 11.83 -7.40
CA ILE A 167 3.82 10.77 -6.47
C ILE A 167 4.34 9.41 -6.94
N GLY A 168 4.59 8.54 -5.97
CA GLY A 168 4.92 7.14 -6.19
C GLY A 168 4.14 6.23 -5.24
N LEU A 169 3.83 5.04 -5.70
CA LEU A 169 3.19 4.00 -4.90
C LEU A 169 3.77 2.64 -5.28
N SER A 170 4.31 1.91 -4.30
CA SER A 170 4.97 0.62 -4.56
C SER A 170 4.51 -0.47 -3.59
N HIS A 171 4.47 -1.70 -4.09
CA HIS A 171 4.14 -2.91 -3.37
C HIS A 171 5.42 -3.63 -2.96
N SER A 172 5.70 -3.69 -1.66
CA SER A 172 6.90 -4.29 -1.10
C SER A 172 6.56 -5.57 -0.33
N GLY A 173 6.47 -6.70 -1.03
CA GLY A 173 6.55 -8.02 -0.41
C GLY A 173 7.99 -8.33 0.01
N TRP A 174 8.27 -9.49 0.62
CA TRP A 174 9.62 -9.82 1.06
C TRP A 174 10.66 -9.80 -0.09
N ARG A 175 10.28 -10.24 -1.30
CA ARG A 175 11.14 -10.17 -2.49
C ARG A 175 11.41 -8.74 -2.93
N GLY A 176 10.37 -7.91 -2.99
CA GLY A 176 10.49 -6.48 -3.28
C GLY A 176 11.33 -5.74 -2.23
N THR A 177 11.21 -6.13 -0.95
CA THR A 177 12.01 -5.57 0.15
C THR A 177 13.48 -5.94 0.00
N VAL A 178 13.80 -7.21 -0.24
CA VAL A 178 15.18 -7.68 -0.53
C VAL A 178 15.76 -6.98 -1.76
N GLY A 179 14.95 -6.86 -2.83
CA GLY A 179 15.31 -6.13 -4.06
C GLY A 179 15.30 -4.60 -3.90
N LYS A 180 14.94 -4.09 -2.71
CA LYS A 180 14.94 -2.65 -2.37
C LYS A 180 14.04 -1.81 -3.27
N ILE A 181 12.81 -2.27 -3.54
CA ILE A 181 11.85 -1.56 -4.41
C ILE A 181 11.62 -0.11 -3.97
N GLY A 182 11.68 0.20 -2.67
CA GLY A 182 11.59 1.56 -2.16
C GLY A 182 12.69 2.47 -2.72
N LYS A 183 13.93 1.98 -2.71
CA LYS A 183 15.08 2.69 -3.31
C LYS A 183 14.91 2.82 -4.83
N VAL A 184 14.52 1.73 -5.51
CA VAL A 184 14.28 1.74 -6.97
C VAL A 184 13.22 2.78 -7.34
N THR A 185 12.16 2.92 -6.53
CA THR A 185 11.12 3.93 -6.75
C THR A 185 11.67 5.35 -6.61
N ILE A 186 12.47 5.60 -5.57
CA ILE A 186 13.11 6.92 -5.35
C ILE A 186 14.07 7.26 -6.51
N GLU A 187 14.91 6.30 -6.90
CA GLU A 187 15.83 6.47 -8.04
C GLU A 187 15.08 6.75 -9.35
N LYS A 188 13.95 6.07 -9.56
CA LYS A 188 13.09 6.32 -10.72
C LYS A 188 12.46 7.71 -10.67
N MET A 189 11.97 8.17 -9.52
CA MET A 189 11.46 9.55 -9.34
C MET A 189 12.56 10.59 -9.58
N HIS A 190 13.77 10.33 -9.11
CA HIS A 190 14.92 11.20 -9.40
C HIS A 190 15.22 11.26 -10.90
N GLN A 191 15.24 10.14 -11.60
CA GLN A 191 15.51 10.06 -13.04
C GLN A 191 14.46 10.76 -13.90
N GLU A 192 13.17 10.58 -13.57
CA GLU A 192 12.06 11.08 -14.39
C GLU A 192 11.66 12.52 -14.06
N PHE A 193 11.78 12.93 -12.78
CA PHE A 193 11.27 14.22 -12.30
C PHE A 193 12.35 15.13 -11.70
N GLY A 194 13.55 14.62 -11.46
CA GLY A 194 14.59 15.36 -10.74
C GLY A 194 14.40 15.40 -9.23
N SER A 195 13.54 14.54 -8.68
CA SER A 195 13.25 14.48 -7.24
C SER A 195 14.52 14.32 -6.41
N ASP A 196 14.69 15.15 -5.38
CA ASP A 196 15.75 14.96 -4.39
C ASP A 196 15.27 13.96 -3.31
N PRO A 197 15.99 12.84 -3.12
CA PRO A 197 15.64 11.88 -2.06
C PRO A 197 15.49 12.49 -0.67
N ALA A 198 16.24 13.56 -0.35
CA ALA A 198 16.18 14.23 0.95
C ALA A 198 14.90 15.08 1.15
N GLU A 199 14.20 15.44 0.07
CA GLU A 199 12.98 16.23 0.10
C GLU A 199 11.71 15.40 -0.06
N LEU A 200 11.87 14.09 -0.36
CA LEU A 200 10.73 13.19 -0.47
C LEU A 200 10.07 12.91 0.87
N LEU A 201 8.77 13.06 0.90
CA LEU A 201 7.95 12.54 1.99
C LEU A 201 7.59 11.09 1.69
N THR A 202 7.93 10.19 2.60
CA THR A 202 7.66 8.75 2.45
C THR A 202 6.82 8.22 3.60
N ALA A 203 6.00 7.19 3.31
CA ALA A 203 5.25 6.50 4.34
C ALA A 203 5.17 4.99 4.07
N ILE A 204 5.11 4.22 5.16
CA ILE A 204 4.93 2.77 5.16
C ILE A 204 3.50 2.48 5.59
N GLY A 205 2.73 1.83 4.72
CA GLY A 205 1.32 1.53 4.96
C GLY A 205 1.07 0.31 5.84
N PRO A 206 -0.19 0.12 6.25
CA PRO A 206 -0.60 -1.04 7.02
C PRO A 206 -0.27 -2.35 6.30
N SER A 207 0.31 -3.29 7.01
CA SER A 207 0.75 -4.60 6.49
C SER A 207 0.96 -5.60 7.63
N ILE A 208 1.42 -6.81 7.33
CA ILE A 208 1.67 -7.82 8.33
C ILE A 208 2.74 -7.35 9.33
N CYS A 209 2.45 -7.46 10.63
CA CYS A 209 3.40 -7.12 11.68
C CYS A 209 4.44 -8.23 11.89
N GLN A 210 5.56 -7.91 12.54
CA GLN A 210 6.62 -8.88 12.82
C GLN A 210 6.11 -10.14 13.52
N ASP A 211 5.29 -9.98 14.57
CA ASP A 211 4.81 -11.11 15.38
C ASP A 211 3.86 -12.05 14.61
N CYS A 212 3.30 -11.59 13.50
CA CYS A 212 2.41 -12.37 12.63
C CYS A 212 3.13 -12.95 11.40
N TYR A 213 4.34 -12.45 11.07
CA TYR A 213 5.03 -12.84 9.85
C TYR A 213 6.12 -13.89 10.10
N GLU A 214 5.71 -15.14 10.17
CA GLU A 214 6.62 -16.28 10.30
C GLU A 214 7.14 -16.71 8.93
N VAL A 215 8.46 -16.85 8.81
CA VAL A 215 9.17 -17.25 7.60
C VAL A 215 10.15 -18.37 7.87
N SER A 216 10.60 -19.05 6.82
CA SER A 216 11.65 -20.08 6.88
C SER A 216 13.05 -19.47 6.68
N GLU A 217 14.06 -20.28 6.94
CA GLU A 217 15.48 -19.86 6.93
C GLU A 217 15.95 -19.36 5.56
N ASP A 218 15.42 -19.93 4.47
CA ASP A 218 15.72 -19.50 3.09
C ASP A 218 15.39 -18.01 2.86
N VAL A 219 14.26 -17.54 3.40
CA VAL A 219 13.90 -16.11 3.33
C VAL A 219 14.87 -15.26 4.16
N ILE A 220 15.29 -15.74 5.33
CA ILE A 220 16.24 -15.02 6.20
C ILE A 220 17.62 -14.89 5.54
N LEU A 221 18.08 -15.92 4.85
CA LEU A 221 19.33 -15.86 4.09
C LEU A 221 19.32 -14.75 3.03
N GLU A 222 18.19 -14.54 2.35
CA GLU A 222 18.03 -13.44 1.40
C GLU A 222 18.14 -12.07 2.11
N PHE A 223 17.54 -11.93 3.30
CA PHE A 223 17.67 -10.70 4.10
C PHE A 223 19.09 -10.48 4.60
N GLN A 224 19.79 -11.54 5.01
CA GLN A 224 21.18 -11.45 5.43
C GLN A 224 22.11 -11.01 4.28
N ASN A 225 21.86 -11.48 3.07
CA ASN A 225 22.60 -11.07 1.88
C ASN A 225 22.30 -9.61 1.47
N ALA A 226 21.07 -9.12 1.70
CA ALA A 226 20.62 -7.80 1.27
C ALA A 226 20.90 -6.67 2.27
N PHE A 227 21.00 -7.00 3.56
CA PHE A 227 21.13 -6.03 4.65
C PHE A 227 22.39 -6.26 5.50
N ASN A 228 23.02 -5.17 5.90
CA ASN A 228 24.20 -5.23 6.77
C ASN A 228 23.88 -5.90 8.13
N GLU A 229 24.78 -6.73 8.62
CA GLU A 229 24.65 -7.51 9.86
C GLU A 229 24.23 -6.67 11.08
N LYS A 230 24.68 -5.42 11.16
CA LYS A 230 24.29 -4.49 12.25
C LYS A 230 22.78 -4.26 12.39
N TYR A 231 21.99 -4.60 11.36
CA TYR A 231 20.54 -4.46 11.34
C TYR A 231 19.77 -5.75 11.65
N TRP A 232 20.41 -6.92 11.60
CA TRP A 232 19.72 -8.21 11.66
C TRP A 232 18.86 -8.39 12.91
N ASN A 233 19.35 -7.97 14.07
CA ASN A 233 18.62 -8.03 15.32
C ASN A 233 17.35 -7.17 15.37
N ARG A 234 17.19 -6.22 14.43
CA ARG A 234 15.99 -5.38 14.25
C ARG A 234 15.07 -5.96 13.19
N LEU A 235 15.62 -6.77 12.28
CA LEU A 235 14.87 -7.31 11.14
C LEU A 235 14.20 -8.64 11.46
N PHE A 236 14.86 -9.52 12.19
CA PHE A 236 14.31 -10.84 12.47
C PHE A 236 14.84 -11.46 13.77
N TYR A 237 14.09 -12.40 14.31
CA TYR A 237 14.54 -13.27 15.39
C TYR A 237 14.09 -14.71 15.15
N LYS A 238 14.90 -15.68 15.64
CA LYS A 238 14.61 -17.12 15.55
C LYS A 238 13.67 -17.57 16.66
N LYS A 239 12.72 -18.42 16.31
CA LYS A 239 11.79 -19.07 17.23
C LYS A 239 12.28 -20.47 17.63
N ASP A 240 11.74 -21.03 18.72
CA ASP A 240 12.05 -22.38 19.20
C ASP A 240 11.69 -23.48 18.19
N ASN A 241 10.71 -23.24 17.30
CA ASN A 241 10.32 -24.15 16.23
C ASN A 241 11.25 -24.13 15.01
N GLY A 242 12.35 -23.40 15.06
CA GLY A 242 13.31 -23.26 13.97
C GLY A 242 12.92 -22.26 12.87
N LYS A 243 11.71 -21.67 12.94
CA LYS A 243 11.26 -20.58 12.06
C LYS A 243 11.71 -19.23 12.60
N TYR A 244 11.43 -18.19 11.83
CA TYR A 244 11.81 -16.82 12.17
C TYR A 244 10.61 -15.88 12.07
N GLN A 245 10.60 -14.83 12.88
CA GLN A 245 9.70 -13.69 12.73
C GLN A 245 10.44 -12.56 12.03
N LEU A 246 9.85 -12.04 10.95
CA LEU A 246 10.48 -11.04 10.07
C LEU A 246 9.74 -9.71 10.12
N ASN A 247 10.50 -8.61 10.28
CA ASN A 247 10.00 -7.24 10.33
C ASN A 247 10.18 -6.52 8.99
N LEU A 248 9.17 -6.58 8.12
CA LEU A 248 9.20 -5.88 6.83
C LEU A 248 9.11 -4.36 6.99
N TRP A 249 8.45 -3.86 8.04
CA TRP A 249 8.36 -2.41 8.29
C TRP A 249 9.74 -1.83 8.55
N GLU A 250 10.48 -2.46 9.45
CA GLU A 250 11.83 -2.02 9.78
C GLU A 250 12.79 -2.15 8.59
N ALA A 251 12.66 -3.21 7.79
CA ALA A 251 13.47 -3.39 6.59
C ALA A 251 13.24 -2.24 5.58
N ASN A 252 11.98 -1.88 5.31
CA ASN A 252 11.66 -0.77 4.42
C ASN A 252 12.06 0.59 5.02
N ARG A 253 11.96 0.77 6.36
CA ARG A 253 12.45 1.97 7.05
C ARG A 253 13.97 2.15 6.90
N ILE A 254 14.73 1.06 6.95
CA ILE A 254 16.19 1.08 6.72
C ILE A 254 16.53 1.42 5.27
N ILE A 255 15.70 0.99 4.32
CA ILE A 255 15.88 1.29 2.90
C ILE A 255 15.67 2.79 2.63
N PHE A 256 14.66 3.40 3.25
CA PHE A 256 14.41 4.84 3.18
C PHE A 256 15.50 5.67 3.87
#